data_f403a76ceb3cb6e2b5805f4bc07eb223
#
_entry.id   f403a76ceb3cb6e2b5805f4bc07eb223
#
_cell.length_a   1.000
_cell.length_b   1.000
_cell.length_c   1.000
_cell.angle_alpha   90.00
_cell.angle_beta   90.00
_cell.angle_gamma   90.00
#
_symmetry.space_group_name_H-M   'P 1'
#
loop_
_entity.id
_entity.type
_entity.pdbx_description
1 polymer ?
#
loop_
_entity_poly.entity_id
_entity_poly.type
_entity_poly.pdbx_seq_one_letter_code
_entity_poly.pdbx_strand_id
1 'polypeptide(L)'
;MDGHAAPPDPPAWVEVTSSPVSLTGTPDDALERALLARCGAGEAGLSAPARDVVSRKLRGLPMPEAGSIAFVQRAAGEPHPWARAWAASGKSLSAEATLRALDTWLSDDPTPALRRCGVASGAAYGTHAIAVVAVDAFADLAPLPTRGRTGQWLTIEAKLRVHADGGTVTILGPGGSTRRVPAWFDGTTLRTRFVLDRPGAFAVQVVASTSEGPRPVIEASVFADVEPPAHPAGDGEAPDDRRAPAAGSDDAALATTLASALASARSTAGEPELVRDTRLDAVARAHAERMAARRELAHDAGDGDPDERLRAAGLTARASGENVAHAATVALAHSALWASPSHRANMLRRDFDRVGLAVVRDDRGEVWAVETFASRLQ
;
A
#
# COMPACT_ATOMS: atom_id res chain seq x y z
N MET A 1 28.04 28.41 -9.71
CA MET A 1 26.59 28.71 -9.72
C MET A 1 25.90 27.36 -9.73
N ASP A 2 25.57 26.90 -8.53
CA ASP A 2 24.94 25.59 -8.35
C ASP A 2 23.47 25.70 -8.74
N GLY A 3 23.18 25.30 -9.99
CA GLY A 3 21.82 25.18 -10.48
C GLY A 3 21.11 24.05 -9.78
N HIS A 4 20.58 24.29 -8.58
CA HIS A 4 19.61 23.38 -7.99
C HIS A 4 18.39 23.32 -8.92
N ALA A 5 18.13 22.16 -9.50
CA ALA A 5 16.87 21.95 -10.20
C ALA A 5 15.74 22.27 -9.22
N ALA A 6 14.77 23.07 -9.65
CA ALA A 6 13.58 23.35 -8.86
C ALA A 6 12.91 22.03 -8.44
N PRO A 7 12.34 21.94 -7.23
CA PRO A 7 11.55 20.79 -6.86
C PRO A 7 10.43 20.58 -7.90
N PRO A 8 10.01 19.34 -8.17
CA PRO A 8 8.88 19.09 -9.06
C PRO A 8 7.65 19.81 -8.54
N ASP A 9 6.82 20.32 -9.46
CA ASP A 9 5.54 20.92 -9.10
C ASP A 9 4.69 19.93 -8.29
N PRO A 10 3.93 20.41 -7.30
CA PRO A 10 3.03 19.55 -6.53
C PRO A 10 2.06 18.84 -7.47
N PRO A 11 1.70 17.57 -7.18
CA PRO A 11 0.82 16.80 -8.04
C PRO A 11 -0.55 17.46 -8.13
N ALA A 12 -1.07 17.60 -9.35
CA ALA A 12 -2.46 17.98 -9.56
C ALA A 12 -3.35 16.77 -9.25
N TRP A 13 -4.19 16.89 -8.21
CA TRP A 13 -5.15 15.85 -7.86
C TRP A 13 -6.26 15.77 -8.89
N VAL A 14 -6.39 14.63 -9.57
CA VAL A 14 -7.40 14.39 -10.59
C VAL A 14 -8.43 13.38 -10.10
N GLU A 15 -9.52 13.23 -10.86
CA GLU A 15 -10.56 12.23 -10.56
C GLU A 15 -9.95 10.83 -10.53
N VAL A 16 -10.34 10.04 -9.54
CA VAL A 16 -9.86 8.66 -9.39
C VAL A 16 -10.69 7.76 -10.28
N THR A 17 -10.03 7.08 -11.21
CA THR A 17 -10.67 6.08 -12.07
C THR A 17 -9.62 5.05 -12.50
N SER A 18 -10.05 3.82 -12.69
CA SER A 18 -9.21 2.74 -13.20
C SER A 18 -9.76 2.14 -14.49
N SER A 19 -10.54 2.89 -15.24
CA SER A 19 -10.86 2.43 -16.60
C SER A 19 -9.56 2.26 -17.39
N PRO A 20 -9.35 1.13 -18.10
CA PRO A 20 -8.21 0.98 -18.97
C PRO A 20 -8.29 2.07 -20.05
N VAL A 21 -7.65 3.19 -19.78
CA VAL A 21 -7.45 4.22 -20.78
C VAL A 21 -6.37 3.67 -21.69
N SER A 22 -6.72 3.36 -22.92
CA SER A 22 -5.70 3.26 -23.96
C SER A 22 -4.84 4.51 -23.85
N LEU A 23 -3.54 4.34 -23.61
CA LEU A 23 -2.61 5.45 -23.50
C LEU A 23 -2.84 6.38 -24.69
N THR A 24 -3.49 7.51 -24.48
CA THR A 24 -3.70 8.53 -25.51
C THR A 24 -2.42 9.34 -25.76
N GLY A 25 -1.37 9.10 -24.98
CA GLY A 25 -0.01 9.58 -25.22
C GLY A 25 0.88 8.41 -25.56
N THR A 26 1.27 8.26 -26.82
CA THR A 26 2.39 7.39 -27.17
C THR A 26 3.62 7.90 -26.44
N PRO A 27 4.34 7.03 -25.68
CA PRO A 27 5.65 7.40 -25.16
C PRO A 27 6.52 7.91 -26.32
N ASP A 28 7.11 9.09 -26.16
CA ASP A 28 7.92 9.73 -27.22
C ASP A 28 9.20 8.95 -27.53
N ASP A 29 9.66 8.11 -26.59
CA ASP A 29 10.90 7.33 -26.67
C ASP A 29 10.62 5.89 -27.12
N ALA A 30 11.43 5.37 -28.02
CA ALA A 30 11.40 3.98 -28.47
C ALA A 30 11.66 2.99 -27.33
N LEU A 31 12.52 3.35 -26.38
CA LEU A 31 12.79 2.52 -25.19
C LEU A 31 11.61 2.49 -24.23
N GLU A 32 10.93 3.63 -24.00
CA GLU A 32 9.70 3.67 -23.19
C GLU A 32 8.63 2.75 -23.78
N ARG A 33 8.40 2.80 -25.09
CA ARG A 33 7.44 1.90 -25.77
C ARG A 33 7.82 0.44 -25.60
N ALA A 34 9.10 0.10 -25.72
CA ALA A 34 9.58 -1.26 -25.55
C ALA A 34 9.40 -1.77 -24.11
N LEU A 35 9.65 -0.92 -23.10
CA LEU A 35 9.44 -1.25 -21.70
C LEU A 35 7.96 -1.44 -21.39
N LEU A 36 7.11 -0.55 -21.91
CA LEU A 36 5.66 -0.66 -21.72
C LEU A 36 5.11 -1.95 -22.35
N ALA A 37 5.59 -2.32 -23.54
CA ALA A 37 5.21 -3.57 -24.20
C ALA A 37 5.62 -4.82 -23.40
N ARG A 38 6.73 -4.75 -22.64
CA ARG A 38 7.16 -5.83 -21.73
C ARG A 38 6.31 -5.89 -20.45
N CYS A 39 5.90 -4.75 -19.99
CA CYS A 39 5.11 -4.65 -18.75
C CYS A 39 3.66 -5.10 -18.93
N GLY A 40 3.09 -5.00 -20.10
CA GLY A 40 1.70 -5.38 -20.40
C GLY A 40 0.81 -4.17 -20.69
N ALA A 41 -0.29 -4.00 -19.94
CA ALA A 41 -1.20 -2.87 -20.15
C ALA A 41 -0.64 -1.58 -19.54
N GLY A 42 -0.73 -0.47 -20.29
CA GLY A 42 -0.40 0.85 -19.79
C GLY A 42 -1.50 1.43 -18.90
N GLU A 43 -1.12 2.22 -17.91
CA GLU A 43 -2.02 2.98 -17.05
C GLU A 43 -1.50 4.41 -16.92
N ALA A 44 -2.32 5.39 -17.35
CA ALA A 44 -1.89 6.79 -17.43
C ALA A 44 -1.52 7.38 -16.06
N GLY A 45 -2.24 7.02 -15.01
CA GLY A 45 -1.99 7.46 -13.63
C GLY A 45 -0.63 7.01 -13.08
N LEU A 46 -0.07 5.91 -13.59
CA LEU A 46 1.23 5.39 -13.17
C LEU A 46 2.42 6.12 -13.81
N SER A 47 2.21 6.88 -14.88
CA SER A 47 3.28 7.69 -15.49
C SER A 47 3.74 8.84 -14.58
N ALA A 48 2.88 9.35 -13.70
CA ALA A 48 3.23 10.40 -12.76
C ALA A 48 4.26 9.93 -11.71
N PRO A 49 4.03 8.84 -10.97
CA PRO A 49 5.04 8.32 -10.04
C PRO A 49 6.30 7.83 -10.78
N ALA A 50 6.20 7.32 -12.02
CA ALA A 50 7.38 6.98 -12.81
C ALA A 50 8.23 8.22 -13.12
N ARG A 51 7.63 9.36 -13.45
CA ARG A 51 8.34 10.65 -13.63
C ARG A 51 9.00 11.13 -12.34
N ASP A 52 8.35 10.97 -11.19
CA ASP A 52 8.96 11.31 -9.91
C ASP A 52 10.21 10.47 -9.65
N VAL A 53 10.15 9.15 -9.88
CA VAL A 53 11.32 8.25 -9.77
C VAL A 53 12.45 8.69 -10.69
N VAL A 54 12.16 9.02 -11.96
CA VAL A 54 13.16 9.53 -12.92
C VAL A 54 13.79 10.83 -12.42
N SER A 55 12.99 11.80 -11.98
CA SER A 55 13.45 13.07 -11.43
C SER A 55 14.41 12.87 -10.26
N ARG A 56 14.09 11.97 -9.34
CA ARG A 56 14.95 11.61 -8.19
C ARG A 56 16.27 10.99 -8.66
N LYS A 57 16.23 10.05 -9.60
CA LYS A 57 17.43 9.40 -10.16
C LYS A 57 18.38 10.40 -10.85
N LEU A 58 17.83 11.33 -11.62
CA LEU A 58 18.60 12.37 -12.27
C LEU A 58 19.27 13.34 -11.29
N ARG A 59 18.72 13.51 -10.10
CA ARG A 59 19.29 14.31 -9.00
C ARG A 59 20.20 13.50 -8.07
N GLY A 60 20.43 12.21 -8.34
CA GLY A 60 21.23 11.32 -7.49
C GLY A 60 20.58 10.98 -6.14
N LEU A 61 19.27 11.16 -6.02
CA LEU A 61 18.51 10.83 -4.82
C LEU A 61 18.15 9.33 -4.78
N PRO A 62 17.93 8.76 -3.59
CA PRO A 62 17.46 7.38 -3.47
C PRO A 62 16.07 7.20 -4.09
N MET A 63 15.67 5.94 -4.30
CA MET A 63 14.31 5.60 -4.69
C MET A 63 13.32 6.19 -3.67
N PRO A 64 12.15 6.67 -4.13
CA PRO A 64 11.12 7.12 -3.21
C PRO A 64 10.61 5.95 -2.36
N GLU A 65 10.21 6.24 -1.15
CA GLU A 65 9.52 5.28 -0.30
C GLU A 65 8.14 4.92 -0.87
N ALA A 66 7.63 3.75 -0.52
CA ALA A 66 6.33 3.27 -1.01
C ALA A 66 5.18 4.26 -0.73
N GLY A 67 5.21 4.94 0.41
CA GLY A 67 4.24 5.98 0.77
C GLY A 67 4.26 7.20 -0.17
N SER A 68 5.45 7.64 -0.59
CA SER A 68 5.61 8.73 -1.56
C SER A 68 5.13 8.32 -2.95
N ILE A 69 5.43 7.09 -3.38
CA ILE A 69 4.92 6.53 -4.65
C ILE A 69 3.40 6.49 -4.62
N ALA A 70 2.82 5.92 -3.56
CA ALA A 70 1.38 5.81 -3.39
C ALA A 70 0.67 7.18 -3.31
N PHE A 71 1.33 8.21 -2.77
CA PHE A 71 0.80 9.56 -2.75
C PHE A 71 0.69 10.16 -4.16
N VAL A 72 1.79 10.14 -4.93
CA VAL A 72 1.82 10.67 -6.30
C VAL A 72 0.86 9.88 -7.19
N GLN A 73 0.79 8.58 -7.03
CA GLN A 73 -0.11 7.68 -7.72
C GLN A 73 -1.58 8.05 -7.48
N ARG A 74 -2.01 8.17 -6.20
CA ARG A 74 -3.37 8.57 -5.86
C ARG A 74 -3.71 9.98 -6.36
N ALA A 75 -2.77 10.92 -6.29
CA ALA A 75 -2.96 12.25 -6.85
C ALA A 75 -3.17 12.22 -8.37
N ALA A 76 -2.51 11.31 -9.07
CA ALA A 76 -2.70 11.08 -10.51
C ALA A 76 -3.95 10.26 -10.85
N GLY A 77 -4.82 9.98 -9.88
CA GLY A 77 -6.08 9.26 -10.08
C GLY A 77 -5.97 7.74 -10.19
N GLU A 78 -4.81 7.18 -9.86
CA GLU A 78 -4.57 5.75 -9.94
C GLU A 78 -4.88 5.07 -8.59
N PRO A 79 -5.90 4.18 -8.52
CA PRO A 79 -6.42 3.69 -7.25
C PRO A 79 -5.87 2.35 -6.79
N HIS A 80 -5.04 1.65 -7.57
CA HIS A 80 -4.56 0.33 -7.17
C HIS A 80 -3.49 0.42 -6.08
N PRO A 81 -3.60 -0.34 -4.99
CA PRO A 81 -2.59 -0.35 -3.92
C PRO A 81 -1.28 -1.04 -4.35
N TRP A 82 -0.24 -0.91 -3.53
CA TRP A 82 1.04 -1.63 -3.60
C TRP A 82 1.82 -1.45 -4.90
N ALA A 83 1.96 -0.19 -5.33
CA ALA A 83 2.81 0.13 -6.45
C ALA A 83 4.27 -0.28 -6.19
N ARG A 84 4.84 -0.94 -7.17
CA ARG A 84 6.26 -1.34 -7.22
C ARG A 84 6.97 -0.46 -8.22
N ALA A 85 8.21 -0.07 -7.94
CA ALA A 85 9.00 0.77 -8.83
C ALA A 85 10.35 0.14 -9.16
N TRP A 86 10.72 0.24 -10.42
CA TRP A 86 12.04 -0.12 -10.94
C TRP A 86 12.62 1.06 -11.72
N ALA A 87 13.93 1.24 -11.67
CA ALA A 87 14.60 2.29 -12.42
C ALA A 87 16.02 1.90 -12.81
N ALA A 88 16.46 2.42 -13.95
CA ALA A 88 17.84 2.38 -14.41
C ALA A 88 18.34 3.80 -14.72
N SER A 89 19.62 4.06 -14.48
CA SER A 89 20.25 5.33 -14.82
C SER A 89 21.73 5.15 -15.18
N GLY A 90 22.24 6.02 -16.04
CA GLY A 90 23.64 6.01 -16.47
C GLY A 90 23.95 7.10 -17.49
N LYS A 91 25.23 7.24 -17.88
CA LYS A 91 25.63 8.17 -18.95
C LYS A 91 25.01 7.80 -20.30
N SER A 92 24.73 6.51 -20.49
CA SER A 92 23.97 5.96 -21.62
C SER A 92 23.19 4.74 -21.12
N LEU A 93 22.04 4.47 -21.71
CA LEU A 93 21.23 3.29 -21.42
C LEU A 93 21.21 2.39 -22.67
N SER A 94 21.76 1.18 -22.54
CA SER A 94 21.61 0.17 -23.56
C SER A 94 20.19 -0.37 -23.52
N ALA A 95 19.44 -0.24 -24.60
CA ALA A 95 18.05 -0.75 -24.67
C ALA A 95 17.98 -2.24 -24.32
N GLU A 96 18.88 -3.07 -24.89
CA GLU A 96 18.92 -4.51 -24.63
C GLU A 96 19.19 -4.83 -23.14
N ALA A 97 20.18 -4.19 -22.53
CA ALA A 97 20.50 -4.41 -21.10
C ALA A 97 19.37 -3.94 -20.19
N THR A 98 18.75 -2.80 -20.52
CA THR A 98 17.62 -2.23 -19.76
C THR A 98 16.40 -3.15 -19.82
N LEU A 99 16.07 -3.68 -21.01
CA LEU A 99 14.96 -4.61 -21.17
C LEU A 99 15.20 -5.93 -20.41
N ARG A 100 16.41 -6.49 -20.47
CA ARG A 100 16.75 -7.71 -19.70
C ARG A 100 16.63 -7.47 -18.19
N ALA A 101 17.08 -6.34 -17.70
CA ALA A 101 16.98 -5.99 -16.28
C ALA A 101 15.51 -5.81 -15.84
N LEU A 102 14.67 -5.23 -16.70
CA LEU A 102 13.23 -5.13 -16.47
C LEU A 102 12.59 -6.54 -16.48
N ASP A 103 12.91 -7.39 -17.45
CA ASP A 103 12.39 -8.76 -17.52
C ASP A 103 12.72 -9.54 -16.24
N THR A 104 13.95 -9.40 -15.72
CA THR A 104 14.34 -9.99 -14.43
C THR A 104 13.50 -9.45 -13.27
N TRP A 105 13.27 -8.14 -13.21
CA TRP A 105 12.45 -7.55 -12.15
C TRP A 105 10.98 -7.99 -12.24
N LEU A 106 10.46 -8.16 -13.47
CA LEU A 106 9.08 -8.61 -13.71
C LEU A 106 8.88 -10.11 -13.50
N SER A 107 9.95 -10.91 -13.49
CA SER A 107 9.85 -12.38 -13.33
C SER A 107 9.31 -12.80 -11.96
N ASP A 108 9.44 -11.95 -10.96
CA ASP A 108 8.95 -12.19 -9.60
C ASP A 108 7.47 -11.79 -9.42
N ASP A 109 6.78 -11.39 -10.50
CA ASP A 109 5.39 -10.96 -10.45
C ASP A 109 4.42 -12.14 -10.43
N PRO A 110 3.63 -12.33 -9.37
CA PRO A 110 2.71 -13.47 -9.27
C PRO A 110 1.47 -13.33 -10.17
N THR A 111 1.13 -12.11 -10.63
CA THR A 111 -0.12 -11.82 -11.36
C THR A 111 0.10 -11.04 -12.67
N PRO A 112 0.93 -11.53 -13.61
CA PRO A 112 1.28 -10.77 -14.80
C PRO A 112 0.08 -10.37 -15.68
N ALA A 113 -1.01 -11.14 -15.67
CA ALA A 113 -2.23 -10.85 -16.42
C ALA A 113 -3.01 -9.64 -15.89
N LEU A 114 -2.84 -9.29 -14.63
CA LEU A 114 -3.48 -8.14 -13.97
C LEU A 114 -2.56 -6.94 -13.87
N ARG A 115 -1.30 -7.09 -14.22
CA ARG A 115 -0.31 -6.02 -14.13
C ARG A 115 -0.62 -4.87 -15.06
N ARG A 116 -0.48 -3.65 -14.53
CA ARG A 116 -0.51 -2.41 -15.28
C ARG A 116 0.70 -1.56 -14.93
N CYS A 117 1.17 -0.77 -15.89
CA CYS A 117 2.42 -0.02 -15.74
C CYS A 117 2.31 1.39 -16.27
N GLY A 118 3.10 2.27 -15.63
CA GLY A 118 3.49 3.55 -16.18
C GLY A 118 5.00 3.57 -16.39
N VAL A 119 5.44 4.20 -17.46
CA VAL A 119 6.86 4.35 -17.82
C VAL A 119 7.17 5.83 -17.97
N ALA A 120 8.37 6.23 -17.60
CA ALA A 120 8.91 7.56 -17.88
C ALA A 120 10.41 7.47 -18.10
N SER A 121 10.93 8.35 -18.94
CA SER A 121 12.36 8.58 -19.15
C SER A 121 12.71 10.04 -19.04
N GLY A 122 14.00 10.33 -18.91
CA GLY A 122 14.51 11.69 -18.90
C GLY A 122 16.02 11.73 -18.94
N ALA A 123 16.57 12.92 -19.19
CA ALA A 123 17.99 13.16 -19.17
C ALA A 123 18.30 14.52 -18.55
N ALA A 124 19.28 14.57 -17.66
CA ALA A 124 19.79 15.79 -17.08
C ALA A 124 21.25 15.57 -16.61
N TYR A 125 22.04 16.61 -16.62
CA TYR A 125 23.43 16.60 -16.11
C TYR A 125 24.29 15.49 -16.71
N GLY A 126 24.09 15.13 -17.98
CA GLY A 126 24.84 14.07 -18.66
C GLY A 126 24.43 12.64 -18.19
N THR A 127 23.34 12.52 -17.47
CA THR A 127 22.76 11.24 -17.03
C THR A 127 21.42 11.02 -17.70
N HIS A 128 21.18 9.82 -18.17
CA HIS A 128 19.88 9.34 -18.61
C HIS A 128 19.28 8.49 -17.51
N ALA A 129 17.97 8.58 -17.30
CA ALA A 129 17.24 7.73 -16.36
C ALA A 129 15.92 7.27 -16.99
N ILE A 130 15.50 6.06 -16.63
CA ILE A 130 14.21 5.51 -17.00
C ILE A 130 13.63 4.77 -15.79
N ALA A 131 12.31 4.83 -15.64
CA ALA A 131 11.62 4.14 -14.57
C ALA A 131 10.33 3.49 -15.05
N VAL A 132 9.97 2.40 -14.40
CA VAL A 132 8.69 1.70 -14.53
C VAL A 132 8.05 1.65 -13.14
N VAL A 133 6.78 2.03 -13.05
CA VAL A 133 5.95 1.79 -11.88
C VAL A 133 4.84 0.83 -12.27
N ALA A 134 4.66 -0.23 -11.51
CA ALA A 134 3.72 -1.29 -11.77
C ALA A 134 2.78 -1.53 -10.58
N VAL A 135 1.53 -1.89 -10.89
CA VAL A 135 0.50 -2.32 -9.93
C VAL A 135 -0.19 -3.57 -10.44
N ASP A 136 -0.88 -4.26 -9.54
CA ASP A 136 -1.79 -5.34 -9.88
C ASP A 136 -3.24 -4.81 -9.84
N ALA A 137 -3.90 -4.74 -11.00
CA ALA A 137 -5.24 -4.19 -11.13
C ALA A 137 -6.30 -5.26 -10.81
N PHE A 138 -6.54 -5.52 -9.53
CA PHE A 138 -7.52 -6.51 -9.06
C PHE A 138 -8.98 -6.06 -9.18
N ALA A 139 -9.20 -4.77 -9.43
CA ALA A 139 -10.54 -4.22 -9.66
C ALA A 139 -10.48 -3.01 -10.60
N ASP A 140 -11.56 -2.72 -11.31
CA ASP A 140 -11.76 -1.46 -12.02
C ASP A 140 -12.69 -0.57 -11.17
N LEU A 141 -12.33 0.70 -11.00
CA LEU A 141 -13.11 1.69 -10.23
C LEU A 141 -13.85 2.64 -11.19
N ALA A 142 -15.16 2.75 -11.04
CA ALA A 142 -15.92 3.83 -11.69
C ALA A 142 -15.45 5.20 -11.18
N PRO A 143 -15.56 6.28 -11.98
CA PRO A 143 -15.08 7.60 -11.62
C PRO A 143 -15.52 8.05 -10.23
N LEU A 144 -14.56 8.38 -9.37
CA LEU A 144 -14.77 8.89 -8.02
C LEU A 144 -14.12 10.27 -7.91
N PRO A 145 -14.88 11.34 -7.62
CA PRO A 145 -14.33 12.68 -7.54
C PRO A 145 -13.35 12.81 -6.39
N THR A 146 -12.20 13.41 -6.64
CA THR A 146 -11.19 13.71 -5.62
C THR A 146 -11.61 14.86 -4.70
N ARG A 147 -12.47 15.76 -5.18
CA ARG A 147 -12.98 16.91 -4.42
C ARG A 147 -14.47 16.77 -4.23
N GLY A 148 -14.96 17.13 -3.05
CA GLY A 148 -16.38 17.12 -2.72
C GLY A 148 -16.75 18.19 -1.69
N ARG A 149 -18.01 18.21 -1.31
CA ARG A 149 -18.54 19.11 -0.27
C ARG A 149 -19.07 18.33 0.90
N THR A 150 -18.99 18.90 2.09
CA THR A 150 -19.65 18.34 3.27
C THR A 150 -21.16 18.15 3.00
N GLY A 151 -21.68 17.00 3.40
CA GLY A 151 -23.05 16.59 3.12
C GLY A 151 -23.24 15.87 1.77
N GLN A 152 -22.25 15.90 0.88
CA GLN A 152 -22.32 15.20 -0.42
C GLN A 152 -22.26 13.69 -0.24
N TRP A 153 -23.17 12.99 -0.93
CA TRP A 153 -23.13 11.53 -1.07
C TRP A 153 -22.30 11.13 -2.29
N LEU A 154 -21.40 10.20 -2.09
CA LEU A 154 -20.59 9.61 -3.15
C LEU A 154 -20.91 8.13 -3.29
N THR A 155 -20.84 7.65 -4.54
CA THR A 155 -20.99 6.22 -4.87
C THR A 155 -19.62 5.65 -5.18
N ILE A 156 -19.33 4.48 -4.62
CA ILE A 156 -18.19 3.64 -4.97
C ILE A 156 -18.75 2.46 -5.76
N GLU A 157 -18.21 2.25 -6.94
CA GLU A 157 -18.52 1.09 -7.77
C GLU A 157 -17.19 0.48 -8.23
N ALA A 158 -16.86 -0.71 -7.71
CA ALA A 158 -15.63 -1.42 -8.01
C ALA A 158 -15.97 -2.77 -8.65
N LYS A 159 -15.58 -2.96 -9.90
CA LYS A 159 -15.73 -4.23 -10.62
C LYS A 159 -14.48 -5.08 -10.40
N LEU A 160 -14.62 -6.19 -9.70
CA LEU A 160 -13.52 -7.10 -9.40
C LEU A 160 -13.05 -7.84 -10.65
N ARG A 161 -11.76 -7.99 -10.79
CA ARG A 161 -11.07 -8.75 -11.86
C ARG A 161 -10.52 -10.07 -11.34
N VAL A 162 -10.72 -10.34 -10.06
CA VAL A 162 -10.38 -11.59 -9.37
C VAL A 162 -11.65 -12.21 -8.81
N HIS A 163 -11.62 -13.53 -8.60
CA HIS A 163 -12.71 -14.21 -7.94
C HIS A 163 -12.76 -13.80 -6.45
N ALA A 164 -13.93 -13.46 -5.97
CA ALA A 164 -14.18 -13.12 -4.58
C ALA A 164 -15.60 -13.52 -4.18
N ASP A 165 -15.77 -13.89 -2.92
CA ASP A 165 -17.08 -14.24 -2.33
C ASP A 165 -17.81 -13.00 -1.79
N GLY A 166 -17.17 -11.83 -1.83
CA GLY A 166 -17.71 -10.58 -1.33
C GLY A 166 -16.62 -9.52 -1.19
N GLY A 167 -16.92 -8.50 -0.40
CA GLY A 167 -15.94 -7.47 -0.08
C GLY A 167 -16.48 -6.45 0.92
N THR A 168 -15.59 -5.62 1.42
CA THR A 168 -15.90 -4.55 2.35
C THR A 168 -15.35 -3.23 1.86
N VAL A 169 -16.02 -2.13 2.21
CA VAL A 169 -15.51 -0.78 2.01
C VAL A 169 -15.23 -0.16 3.36
N THR A 170 -14.01 0.28 3.55
CA THR A 170 -13.58 0.99 4.75
C THR A 170 -13.31 2.45 4.39
N ILE A 171 -13.90 3.37 5.13
CA ILE A 171 -13.67 4.80 5.02
C ILE A 171 -12.90 5.26 6.26
N LEU A 172 -11.74 5.85 6.05
CA LEU A 172 -11.00 6.57 7.06
C LEU A 172 -11.35 8.06 6.89
N GLY A 173 -12.10 8.60 7.84
CA GLY A 173 -12.54 10.00 7.83
C GLY A 173 -11.54 10.95 8.47
N PRO A 174 -11.81 12.27 8.38
CA PRO A 174 -11.06 13.29 9.10
C PRO A 174 -11.03 13.01 10.60
N GLY A 175 -9.87 13.21 11.23
CA GLY A 175 -9.67 12.88 12.65
C GLY A 175 -9.30 11.42 12.90
N GLY A 176 -9.12 10.61 11.86
CA GLY A 176 -8.54 9.26 11.98
C GLY A 176 -9.54 8.14 12.30
N SER A 177 -10.85 8.45 12.43
CA SER A 177 -11.87 7.44 12.67
C SER A 177 -12.14 6.59 11.43
N THR A 178 -12.15 5.27 11.59
CA THR A 178 -12.48 4.32 10.52
C THR A 178 -13.94 3.87 10.67
N ARG A 179 -14.61 3.65 9.53
CA ARG A 179 -15.95 3.02 9.48
C ARG A 179 -16.02 2.04 8.31
N ARG A 180 -16.59 0.88 8.56
CA ARG A 180 -17.01 -0.04 7.50
C ARG A 180 -18.36 0.41 6.97
N VAL A 181 -18.50 0.50 5.66
CA VAL A 181 -19.73 0.90 5.00
C VAL A 181 -20.38 -0.35 4.40
N PRO A 182 -21.67 -0.61 4.64
CA PRO A 182 -22.37 -1.71 4.00
C PRO A 182 -22.26 -1.59 2.47
N ALA A 183 -21.93 -2.70 1.83
CA ALA A 183 -21.77 -2.77 0.39
C ALA A 183 -22.62 -3.91 -0.17
N TRP A 184 -23.22 -3.66 -1.33
CA TRP A 184 -23.87 -4.68 -2.12
C TRP A 184 -22.87 -5.31 -3.08
N PHE A 185 -22.98 -6.63 -3.27
CA PHE A 185 -22.10 -7.40 -4.13
C PHE A 185 -22.94 -8.34 -5.02
N ASP A 186 -22.73 -8.31 -6.35
CA ASP A 186 -23.47 -9.14 -7.31
C ASP A 186 -22.66 -10.35 -7.84
N GLY A 187 -21.52 -10.65 -7.21
CA GLY A 187 -20.58 -11.67 -7.64
C GLY A 187 -19.43 -11.14 -8.47
N THR A 188 -19.52 -9.91 -8.98
CA THR A 188 -18.46 -9.25 -9.75
C THR A 188 -18.23 -7.80 -9.38
N THR A 189 -19.28 -7.08 -8.98
CA THR A 189 -19.24 -5.65 -8.71
C THR A 189 -19.65 -5.36 -7.28
N LEU A 190 -18.81 -4.61 -6.60
CA LEU A 190 -19.08 -4.11 -5.25
C LEU A 190 -19.56 -2.66 -5.36
N ARG A 191 -20.74 -2.36 -4.79
CA ARG A 191 -21.32 -1.02 -4.78
C ARG A 191 -21.66 -0.57 -3.38
N THR A 192 -21.35 0.68 -3.08
CA THR A 192 -21.76 1.33 -1.83
C THR A 192 -21.90 2.83 -2.01
N ARG A 193 -22.47 3.47 -1.00
CA ARG A 193 -22.54 4.93 -0.88
C ARG A 193 -22.07 5.37 0.48
N PHE A 194 -21.39 6.49 0.52
CA PHE A 194 -21.01 7.14 1.78
C PHE A 194 -21.17 8.65 1.68
N VAL A 195 -21.30 9.30 2.83
CA VAL A 195 -21.42 10.74 2.91
C VAL A 195 -20.11 11.34 3.41
N LEU A 196 -19.74 12.48 2.85
CA LEU A 196 -18.67 13.35 3.35
C LEU A 196 -19.26 14.14 4.53
N ASP A 197 -19.27 13.57 5.73
CA ASP A 197 -20.03 14.05 6.89
C ASP A 197 -19.43 15.30 7.56
N ARG A 198 -18.20 15.67 7.20
CA ARG A 198 -17.48 16.84 7.72
C ARG A 198 -16.37 17.29 6.77
N PRO A 199 -15.81 18.52 6.94
CA PRO A 199 -14.65 18.95 6.19
C PRO A 199 -13.42 18.08 6.49
N GLY A 200 -12.58 17.84 5.47
CA GLY A 200 -11.32 17.14 5.61
C GLY A 200 -11.07 16.04 4.59
N ALA A 201 -10.01 15.26 4.81
CA ALA A 201 -9.61 14.16 3.94
C ALA A 201 -10.30 12.85 4.34
N PHE A 202 -10.81 12.15 3.33
CA PHE A 202 -11.37 10.80 3.45
C PHE A 202 -10.54 9.85 2.62
N ALA A 203 -9.98 8.79 3.23
CA ALA A 203 -9.41 7.69 2.49
C ALA A 203 -10.44 6.56 2.36
N VAL A 204 -10.59 6.09 1.13
CA VAL A 204 -11.52 5.02 0.75
C VAL A 204 -10.72 3.80 0.40
N GLN A 205 -11.04 2.65 0.99
CA GLN A 205 -10.42 1.39 0.63
C GLN A 205 -11.48 0.33 0.36
N VAL A 206 -11.38 -0.34 -0.78
CA VAL A 206 -12.16 -1.53 -1.11
C VAL A 206 -11.30 -2.75 -0.89
N VAL A 207 -11.81 -3.69 -0.09
CA VAL A 207 -11.15 -4.96 0.22
C VAL A 207 -12.02 -6.08 -0.31
N ALA A 208 -11.50 -6.88 -1.23
CA ALA A 208 -12.16 -8.10 -1.73
C ALA A 208 -11.91 -9.25 -0.76
N SER A 209 -12.91 -10.10 -0.56
CA SER A 209 -12.79 -11.36 0.18
C SER A 209 -12.45 -12.46 -0.80
N THR A 210 -11.17 -12.78 -0.96
CA THR A 210 -10.67 -13.82 -1.86
C THR A 210 -10.40 -15.13 -1.11
N SER A 211 -10.15 -16.21 -1.83
CA SER A 211 -9.74 -17.49 -1.25
C SER A 211 -8.40 -17.42 -0.50
N GLU A 212 -7.56 -16.42 -0.80
CA GLU A 212 -6.28 -16.17 -0.13
C GLU A 212 -6.42 -15.20 1.06
N GLY A 213 -7.67 -14.84 1.39
CA GLY A 213 -7.99 -13.89 2.45
C GLY A 213 -8.40 -12.50 1.95
N PRO A 214 -8.59 -11.55 2.88
CA PRO A 214 -8.98 -10.18 2.56
C PRO A 214 -7.86 -9.47 1.79
N ARG A 215 -8.15 -8.95 0.60
CA ARG A 215 -7.18 -8.25 -0.25
C ARG A 215 -7.64 -6.84 -0.59
N PRO A 216 -6.92 -5.78 -0.22
CA PRO A 216 -7.15 -4.44 -0.73
C PRO A 216 -7.00 -4.40 -2.26
N VAL A 217 -8.01 -3.88 -2.94
CA VAL A 217 -8.06 -3.84 -4.41
C VAL A 217 -8.16 -2.42 -4.95
N ILE A 218 -8.67 -1.48 -4.15
CA ILE A 218 -8.81 -0.06 -4.47
C ILE A 218 -8.45 0.78 -3.25
N GLU A 219 -7.69 1.85 -3.47
CA GLU A 219 -7.45 2.93 -2.51
C GLU A 219 -7.61 4.28 -3.20
N ALA A 220 -8.42 5.16 -2.63
CA ALA A 220 -8.68 6.49 -3.17
C ALA A 220 -8.76 7.53 -2.04
N SER A 221 -8.53 8.80 -2.40
CA SER A 221 -8.66 9.92 -1.47
C SER A 221 -9.69 10.91 -1.99
N VAL A 222 -10.56 11.39 -1.09
CA VAL A 222 -11.54 12.42 -1.37
C VAL A 222 -11.39 13.54 -0.34
N PHE A 223 -11.44 14.79 -0.79
CA PHE A 223 -11.24 15.98 0.05
C PHE A 223 -12.53 16.80 0.06
N ALA A 224 -13.16 16.88 1.25
CA ALA A 224 -14.39 17.63 1.47
C ALA A 224 -14.08 19.04 1.98
N ASP A 225 -14.40 20.06 1.23
CA ASP A 225 -14.22 21.49 1.60
C ASP A 225 -12.79 21.84 2.07
N VAL A 226 -11.79 21.05 1.67
CA VAL A 226 -10.37 21.33 1.92
C VAL A 226 -9.55 21.09 0.66
N GLU A 227 -8.42 21.80 0.57
CA GLU A 227 -7.48 21.56 -0.51
C GLU A 227 -6.72 20.23 -0.29
N PRO A 228 -6.54 19.43 -1.34
CA PRO A 228 -5.64 18.27 -1.28
C PRO A 228 -4.22 18.69 -0.91
N PRO A 229 -3.47 17.85 -0.18
CA PRO A 229 -2.10 18.16 0.20
C PRO A 229 -1.18 18.21 -1.02
N ALA A 230 -0.23 19.13 -1.01
CA ALA A 230 0.80 19.25 -2.04
C ALA A 230 1.90 18.19 -1.89
N HIS A 231 2.12 17.68 -0.68
CA HIS A 231 3.18 16.72 -0.34
C HIS A 231 2.62 15.58 0.50
N PRO A 232 3.27 14.39 0.49
CA PRO A 232 2.91 13.29 1.39
C PRO A 232 2.95 13.75 2.85
N ALA A 233 2.04 13.26 3.67
CA ALA A 233 2.13 13.45 5.11
C ALA A 233 3.39 12.73 5.61
N GLY A 234 4.35 13.47 6.17
CA GLY A 234 5.60 12.91 6.69
C GLY A 234 6.86 13.34 5.95
N ASP A 235 6.77 14.08 4.84
CA ASP A 235 7.97 14.69 4.19
C ASP A 235 8.52 15.92 4.96
N GLY A 236 7.87 16.36 6.06
CA GLY A 236 8.48 17.20 7.04
C GLY A 236 9.21 16.34 8.05
N GLU A 237 10.56 16.33 7.98
CA GLU A 237 11.46 15.67 8.93
C GLU A 237 10.80 14.50 9.68
N ALA A 238 10.79 13.30 9.05
CA ALA A 238 10.61 12.09 9.85
C ALA A 238 11.62 12.21 11.01
N PRO A 239 11.21 11.97 12.26
CA PRO A 239 12.18 11.87 13.34
C PRO A 239 13.32 11.03 12.83
N ASP A 240 14.55 11.40 13.13
CA ASP A 240 15.80 10.76 12.67
C ASP A 240 15.92 9.28 13.10
N ASP A 241 14.82 8.60 13.13
CA ASP A 241 14.61 7.16 13.38
C ASP A 241 14.90 6.30 12.13
N ARG A 242 15.55 6.90 11.11
CA ARG A 242 16.26 6.18 10.03
C ARG A 242 17.46 5.40 10.56
N ARG A 243 17.70 5.45 11.84
CA ARG A 243 18.62 4.52 12.46
C ARG A 243 17.99 3.15 12.34
N ALA A 244 18.40 2.41 11.30
CA ALA A 244 18.19 0.97 11.27
C ALA A 244 18.49 0.48 12.70
N PRO A 245 17.59 -0.30 13.34
CA PRO A 245 17.88 -0.84 14.65
C PRO A 245 19.25 -1.48 14.56
N ALA A 246 20.06 -1.27 15.60
CA ALA A 246 21.45 -1.67 15.63
C ALA A 246 21.57 -3.09 15.02
N ALA A 247 22.51 -3.26 14.11
CA ALA A 247 22.78 -4.57 13.52
C ALA A 247 22.95 -5.56 14.69
N GLY A 248 21.97 -6.46 14.88
CA GLY A 248 21.94 -7.38 16.03
C GLY A 248 20.71 -7.29 16.95
N SER A 249 19.73 -6.39 16.70
CA SER A 249 18.44 -6.44 17.42
C SER A 249 17.79 -7.79 17.10
N ASP A 250 17.45 -8.55 18.14
CA ASP A 250 16.72 -9.79 17.96
C ASP A 250 15.25 -9.52 17.56
N ASP A 251 14.59 -10.49 16.99
CA ASP A 251 13.19 -10.38 16.56
C ASP A 251 12.25 -10.01 17.72
N ALA A 252 12.58 -10.39 18.96
CA ALA A 252 11.81 -10.07 20.15
C ALA A 252 11.87 -8.57 20.47
N ALA A 253 13.04 -7.94 20.30
CA ALA A 253 13.18 -6.49 20.47
C ALA A 253 12.40 -5.73 19.38
N LEU A 254 12.41 -6.23 18.14
CA LEU A 254 11.63 -5.65 17.04
C LEU A 254 10.11 -5.77 17.29
N ALA A 255 9.64 -6.93 17.77
CA ALA A 255 8.24 -7.12 18.15
C ALA A 255 7.83 -6.20 19.31
N THR A 256 8.74 -5.90 20.25
CA THR A 256 8.51 -4.93 21.33
C THR A 256 8.38 -3.50 20.80
N THR A 257 9.20 -3.15 19.80
CA THR A 257 9.09 -1.85 19.11
C THR A 257 7.73 -1.70 18.42
N LEU A 258 7.26 -2.75 17.71
CA LEU A 258 5.94 -2.78 17.09
C LEU A 258 4.81 -2.63 18.13
N ALA A 259 4.93 -3.33 19.27
CA ALA A 259 3.98 -3.24 20.38
C ALA A 259 3.87 -1.82 20.93
N SER A 260 5.00 -1.15 21.13
CA SER A 260 5.05 0.23 21.61
C SER A 260 4.41 1.21 20.62
N ALA A 261 4.64 1.02 19.33
CA ALA A 261 4.04 1.84 18.28
C ALA A 261 2.51 1.67 18.25
N LEU A 262 2.02 0.43 18.29
CA LEU A 262 0.58 0.13 18.37
C LEU A 262 -0.07 0.72 19.63
N ALA A 263 0.55 0.58 20.81
CA ALA A 263 0.05 1.14 22.07
C ALA A 263 -0.04 2.66 22.01
N SER A 264 0.99 3.34 21.47
CA SER A 264 1.00 4.78 21.26
C SER A 264 -0.11 5.23 20.31
N ALA A 265 -0.30 4.53 19.19
CA ALA A 265 -1.35 4.82 18.22
C ALA A 265 -2.75 4.72 18.85
N ARG A 266 -3.04 3.66 19.61
CA ARG A 266 -4.30 3.47 20.32
C ARG A 266 -4.51 4.54 21.40
N SER A 267 -3.48 4.82 22.21
CA SER A 267 -3.54 5.88 23.23
C SER A 267 -3.86 7.24 22.61
N THR A 268 -3.19 7.61 21.51
CA THR A 268 -3.45 8.86 20.78
C THR A 268 -4.89 8.94 20.24
N ALA A 269 -5.44 7.79 19.84
CA ALA A 269 -6.82 7.68 19.36
C ALA A 269 -7.86 7.60 20.50
N GLY A 270 -7.44 7.54 21.77
CA GLY A 270 -8.33 7.39 22.92
C GLY A 270 -8.93 5.98 23.05
N GLU A 271 -8.26 4.96 22.49
CA GLU A 271 -8.70 3.58 22.57
C GLU A 271 -8.01 2.83 23.71
N PRO A 272 -8.69 1.86 24.37
CA PRO A 272 -8.09 1.06 25.44
C PRO A 272 -6.86 0.30 24.95
N GLU A 273 -5.88 0.10 25.83
CA GLU A 273 -4.71 -0.72 25.57
C GLU A 273 -5.13 -2.20 25.36
N LEU A 274 -4.42 -2.88 24.45
CA LEU A 274 -4.59 -4.32 24.23
C LEU A 274 -3.61 -5.09 25.12
N VAL A 275 -4.09 -6.17 25.71
CA VAL A 275 -3.21 -7.07 26.47
C VAL A 275 -2.48 -7.99 25.48
N ARG A 276 -1.15 -7.97 25.53
CA ARG A 276 -0.34 -8.89 24.74
C ARG A 276 -0.51 -10.33 25.25
N ASP A 277 -0.77 -11.27 24.34
CA ASP A 277 -0.92 -12.70 24.64
C ASP A 277 0.16 -13.50 23.93
N THR A 278 0.97 -14.22 24.67
CA THR A 278 2.12 -14.98 24.16
C THR A 278 1.72 -16.13 23.24
N ARG A 279 0.49 -16.66 23.35
CA ARG A 279 -0.03 -17.69 22.43
C ARG A 279 -0.32 -17.07 21.06
N LEU A 280 -0.87 -15.85 21.05
CA LEU A 280 -1.07 -15.09 19.82
C LEU A 280 0.28 -14.63 19.22
N ASP A 281 1.29 -14.30 20.05
CA ASP A 281 2.65 -14.02 19.58
C ASP A 281 3.23 -15.23 18.83
N ALA A 282 2.99 -16.44 19.32
CA ALA A 282 3.47 -17.66 18.66
C ALA A 282 2.79 -17.90 17.31
N VAL A 283 1.47 -17.66 17.21
CA VAL A 283 0.73 -17.73 15.94
C VAL A 283 1.25 -16.67 14.95
N ALA A 284 1.37 -15.42 15.39
CA ALA A 284 1.90 -14.33 14.58
C ALA A 284 3.32 -14.61 14.09
N ARG A 285 4.20 -15.16 14.94
CA ARG A 285 5.57 -15.51 14.59
C ARG A 285 5.63 -16.59 13.52
N ALA A 286 4.88 -17.68 13.69
CA ALA A 286 4.88 -18.77 12.71
C ALA A 286 4.43 -18.27 11.32
N HIS A 287 3.44 -17.38 11.27
CA HIS A 287 2.99 -16.76 10.03
C HIS A 287 4.02 -15.80 9.43
N ALA A 288 4.66 -14.95 10.24
CA ALA A 288 5.73 -14.06 9.78
C ALA A 288 6.92 -14.84 9.20
N GLU A 289 7.35 -15.94 9.85
CA GLU A 289 8.37 -16.84 9.35
C GLU A 289 7.96 -17.50 8.02
N ARG A 290 6.70 -17.89 7.91
CA ARG A 290 6.15 -18.49 6.69
C ARG A 290 6.15 -17.51 5.52
N MET A 291 5.67 -16.28 5.73
CA MET A 291 5.69 -15.21 4.73
C MET A 291 7.14 -14.90 4.29
N ALA A 292 8.07 -14.75 5.25
CA ALA A 292 9.48 -14.48 4.96
C ALA A 292 10.13 -15.61 4.13
N ALA A 293 9.89 -16.87 4.48
CA ALA A 293 10.42 -18.03 3.77
C ALA A 293 9.90 -18.13 2.33
N ARG A 294 8.64 -17.76 2.10
CA ARG A 294 8.01 -17.77 0.77
C ARG A 294 8.22 -16.46 0.00
N ARG A 295 8.67 -15.41 0.68
CA ARG A 295 8.72 -14.02 0.17
C ARG A 295 7.36 -13.56 -0.37
N GLU A 296 6.30 -13.91 0.35
CA GLU A 296 4.91 -13.68 -0.03
C GLU A 296 4.18 -12.96 1.10
N LEU A 297 3.72 -11.72 0.84
CA LEU A 297 2.90 -10.96 1.78
C LEU A 297 1.44 -11.30 1.56
N ALA A 298 0.89 -12.16 2.40
CA ALA A 298 -0.48 -12.65 2.29
C ALA A 298 -1.05 -13.00 3.67
N HIS A 299 -2.38 -13.02 3.80
CA HIS A 299 -3.05 -13.54 4.99
C HIS A 299 -3.09 -15.07 5.04
N ASP A 300 -2.92 -15.73 3.90
CA ASP A 300 -2.66 -17.16 3.78
C ASP A 300 -1.41 -17.34 2.91
N ALA A 301 -0.27 -17.63 3.53
CA ALA A 301 0.98 -17.96 2.87
C ALA A 301 1.16 -19.48 2.74
N GLY A 302 0.07 -20.24 2.59
CA GLY A 302 0.03 -21.71 2.56
C GLY A 302 0.09 -22.33 3.96
N ASP A 303 -0.33 -21.58 4.98
CA ASP A 303 -0.46 -22.00 6.39
C ASP A 303 -1.90 -21.78 6.92
N GLY A 304 -2.83 -21.51 6.02
CA GLY A 304 -4.24 -21.25 6.30
C GLY A 304 -4.56 -19.78 6.60
N ASP A 305 -5.84 -19.45 6.65
CA ASP A 305 -6.30 -18.13 7.03
C ASP A 305 -6.07 -17.84 8.54
N PRO A 306 -6.20 -16.56 8.99
CA PRO A 306 -5.97 -16.20 10.39
C PRO A 306 -6.82 -17.02 11.39
N ASP A 307 -8.08 -17.30 11.06
CA ASP A 307 -8.97 -18.08 11.93
C ASP A 307 -8.58 -19.57 11.96
N GLU A 308 -8.08 -20.10 10.85
CA GLU A 308 -7.55 -21.48 10.77
C GLU A 308 -6.30 -21.63 11.60
N ARG A 309 -5.39 -20.66 11.55
CA ARG A 309 -4.18 -20.67 12.38
C ARG A 309 -4.49 -20.58 13.87
N LEU A 310 -5.45 -19.75 14.27
CA LEU A 310 -5.92 -19.70 15.66
C LEU A 310 -6.47 -21.06 16.09
N ARG A 311 -7.35 -21.67 15.29
CA ARG A 311 -7.92 -23.00 15.60
C ARG A 311 -6.87 -24.10 15.67
N ALA A 312 -5.89 -24.08 14.76
CA ALA A 312 -4.77 -25.04 14.79
C ALA A 312 -3.89 -24.89 16.04
N ALA A 313 -3.78 -23.67 16.59
CA ALA A 313 -3.12 -23.40 17.86
C ALA A 313 -3.99 -23.73 19.10
N GLY A 314 -5.19 -24.28 18.91
CA GLY A 314 -6.15 -24.57 20.00
C GLY A 314 -6.78 -23.31 20.61
N LEU A 315 -6.79 -22.19 19.86
CA LEU A 315 -7.32 -20.91 20.30
C LEU A 315 -8.66 -20.65 19.65
N THR A 316 -9.61 -20.14 20.45
CA THR A 316 -10.89 -19.64 19.95
C THR A 316 -11.11 -18.21 20.38
N ALA A 317 -11.58 -17.37 19.48
CA ALA A 317 -11.89 -15.97 19.74
C ALA A 317 -13.30 -15.65 19.26
N ARG A 318 -13.99 -14.73 19.95
CA ARG A 318 -15.29 -14.23 19.48
C ARG A 318 -15.16 -13.44 18.17
N ALA A 319 -14.09 -12.70 18.04
CA ALA A 319 -13.68 -12.01 16.82
C ALA A 319 -12.16 -11.99 16.75
N SER A 320 -11.64 -12.09 15.54
CA SER A 320 -10.24 -12.02 15.22
C SER A 320 -9.98 -10.97 14.16
N GLY A 321 -8.75 -10.62 13.95
CA GLY A 321 -8.27 -9.75 12.90
C GLY A 321 -6.76 -9.88 12.76
N GLU A 322 -6.26 -9.58 11.60
CA GLU A 322 -4.82 -9.65 11.32
C GLU A 322 -4.38 -8.44 10.47
N ASN A 323 -3.21 -7.95 10.78
CA ASN A 323 -2.47 -7.03 9.93
C ASN A 323 -1.13 -7.67 9.60
N VAL A 324 -0.73 -7.58 8.33
CA VAL A 324 0.58 -8.04 7.86
C VAL A 324 1.28 -6.93 7.09
N ALA A 325 2.60 -6.82 7.27
CA ALA A 325 3.42 -5.84 6.55
C ALA A 325 4.81 -6.38 6.26
N HIS A 326 5.37 -5.96 5.13
CA HIS A 326 6.77 -6.16 4.74
C HIS A 326 7.41 -4.80 4.48
N ALA A 327 8.53 -4.52 5.09
CA ALA A 327 9.21 -3.22 4.98
C ALA A 327 10.69 -3.30 5.36
N ALA A 328 11.46 -2.25 5.06
CA ALA A 328 12.86 -2.17 5.46
C ALA A 328 13.05 -2.03 6.98
N THR A 329 12.08 -1.46 7.71
CA THR A 329 12.13 -1.28 9.16
C THR A 329 10.77 -1.45 9.81
N VAL A 330 10.73 -1.70 11.13
CA VAL A 330 9.49 -1.79 11.92
C VAL A 330 8.70 -0.47 11.88
N ALA A 331 9.39 0.67 11.91
CA ALA A 331 8.75 1.98 11.83
C ALA A 331 8.01 2.17 10.49
N LEU A 332 8.63 1.77 9.37
CA LEU A 332 8.00 1.80 8.05
C LEU A 332 6.84 0.80 7.95
N ALA A 333 6.97 -0.40 8.51
CA ALA A 333 5.90 -1.39 8.56
C ALA A 333 4.69 -0.83 9.33
N HIS A 334 4.90 -0.30 10.54
CA HIS A 334 3.84 0.33 11.33
C HIS A 334 3.20 1.53 10.61
N SER A 335 4.01 2.39 9.98
CA SER A 335 3.50 3.55 9.23
C SER A 335 2.62 3.11 8.05
N ALA A 336 3.00 2.04 7.33
CA ALA A 336 2.21 1.48 6.23
C ALA A 336 0.87 0.91 6.74
N LEU A 337 0.88 0.15 7.83
CA LEU A 337 -0.33 -0.35 8.48
C LEU A 337 -1.23 0.80 8.97
N TRP A 338 -0.65 1.82 9.58
CA TRP A 338 -1.39 2.99 10.06
C TRP A 338 -2.01 3.82 8.93
N ALA A 339 -1.35 3.92 7.79
CA ALA A 339 -1.85 4.63 6.61
C ALA A 339 -3.00 3.89 5.91
N SER A 340 -3.09 2.58 6.06
CA SER A 340 -4.13 1.75 5.44
C SER A 340 -5.43 1.76 6.24
N PRO A 341 -6.58 2.13 5.64
CA PRO A 341 -7.86 2.18 6.35
C PRO A 341 -8.29 0.87 7.01
N SER A 342 -8.10 -0.28 6.36
CA SER A 342 -8.49 -1.59 6.93
C SER A 342 -7.58 -2.02 8.06
N HIS A 343 -6.26 -1.83 7.92
CA HIS A 343 -5.31 -2.17 8.97
C HIS A 343 -5.49 -1.26 10.19
N ARG A 344 -5.66 0.05 9.97
CA ARG A 344 -5.99 0.99 11.05
C ARG A 344 -7.31 0.64 11.74
N ALA A 345 -8.32 0.18 10.99
CA ALA A 345 -9.58 -0.27 11.57
C ALA A 345 -9.38 -1.45 12.53
N ASN A 346 -8.48 -2.39 12.23
CA ASN A 346 -8.11 -3.46 13.15
C ASN A 346 -7.35 -2.90 14.37
N MET A 347 -6.35 -2.04 14.15
CA MET A 347 -5.55 -1.43 15.24
C MET A 347 -6.41 -0.65 16.23
N LEU A 348 -7.49 0.02 15.78
CA LEU A 348 -8.36 0.86 16.60
C LEU A 348 -9.68 0.17 17.00
N ARG A 349 -9.87 -1.09 16.67
CA ARG A 349 -11.12 -1.80 16.97
C ARG A 349 -11.28 -1.98 18.47
N ARG A 350 -12.46 -1.53 18.99
CA ARG A 350 -12.72 -1.45 20.43
C ARG A 350 -13.04 -2.80 21.08
N ASP A 351 -13.60 -3.71 20.31
CA ASP A 351 -13.98 -5.02 20.83
C ASP A 351 -12.81 -6.02 20.87
N PHE A 352 -11.65 -5.67 20.33
CA PHE A 352 -10.42 -6.40 20.59
C PHE A 352 -9.87 -6.07 21.97
N ASP A 353 -9.45 -7.09 22.71
CA ASP A 353 -8.86 -6.98 24.04
C ASP A 353 -7.50 -7.68 24.16
N ARG A 354 -7.11 -8.45 23.13
CA ARG A 354 -5.83 -9.17 23.05
C ARG A 354 -5.13 -8.91 21.71
N VAL A 355 -3.81 -8.96 21.77
CA VAL A 355 -2.96 -8.89 20.59
C VAL A 355 -1.75 -9.80 20.72
N GLY A 356 -1.39 -10.47 19.63
CA GLY A 356 -0.11 -11.09 19.41
C GLY A 356 0.69 -10.33 18.36
N LEU A 357 1.98 -10.19 18.58
CA LEU A 357 2.85 -9.39 17.74
C LEU A 357 4.13 -10.16 17.43
N ALA A 358 4.47 -10.22 16.15
CA ALA A 358 5.74 -10.79 15.71
C ALA A 358 6.38 -9.91 14.64
N VAL A 359 7.69 -9.89 14.66
CA VAL A 359 8.52 -9.34 13.60
C VAL A 359 9.63 -10.35 13.34
N VAL A 360 9.81 -10.73 12.09
CA VAL A 360 10.86 -11.61 11.61
C VAL A 360 11.69 -10.88 10.57
N ARG A 361 12.99 -11.03 10.62
CA ARG A 361 13.90 -10.44 9.65
C ARG A 361 14.31 -11.49 8.63
N ASP A 362 14.22 -11.14 7.35
CA ASP A 362 14.70 -12.02 6.28
C ASP A 362 16.23 -11.89 6.04
N ASP A 363 16.74 -12.63 5.06
CA ASP A 363 18.15 -12.67 4.67
C ASP A 363 18.65 -11.34 4.04
N ARG A 364 17.73 -10.43 3.66
CA ARG A 364 18.03 -9.09 3.16
C ARG A 364 18.00 -8.03 4.26
N GLY A 365 17.63 -8.42 5.48
CA GLY A 365 17.47 -7.54 6.63
C GLY A 365 16.15 -6.78 6.66
N GLU A 366 15.22 -7.09 5.75
CA GLU A 366 13.88 -6.54 5.75
C GLU A 366 12.99 -7.24 6.76
N VAL A 367 11.97 -6.53 7.27
CA VAL A 367 11.11 -7.04 8.34
C VAL A 367 9.75 -7.48 7.81
N TRP A 368 9.31 -8.63 8.30
CA TRP A 368 7.97 -9.20 8.12
C TRP A 368 7.24 -9.09 9.46
N ALA A 369 6.23 -8.22 9.51
CA ALA A 369 5.51 -7.88 10.72
C ALA A 369 4.09 -8.45 10.68
N VAL A 370 3.64 -9.02 11.79
CA VAL A 370 2.28 -9.55 11.96
C VAL A 370 1.71 -9.02 13.28
N GLU A 371 0.49 -8.50 13.21
CA GLU A 371 -0.36 -8.15 14.35
C GLU A 371 -1.60 -9.03 14.32
N THR A 372 -1.74 -9.97 15.24
CA THR A 372 -2.91 -10.85 15.38
C THR A 372 -3.78 -10.36 16.53
N PHE A 373 -4.99 -9.90 16.22
CA PHE A 373 -5.94 -9.36 17.18
C PHE A 373 -6.99 -10.38 17.54
N ALA A 374 -7.46 -10.36 18.79
CA ALA A 374 -8.55 -11.20 19.26
C ALA A 374 -9.43 -10.50 20.29
N SER A 375 -10.70 -10.91 20.37
CA SER A 375 -11.60 -10.58 21.47
C SER A 375 -12.06 -11.83 22.19
N ARG A 376 -12.09 -11.78 23.54
CA ARG A 376 -12.53 -12.90 24.39
C ARG A 376 -11.84 -14.22 24.02
N LEU A 377 -10.49 -14.18 23.94
CA LEU A 377 -9.66 -15.34 23.60
C LEU A 377 -9.77 -16.43 24.68
N GLN A 378 -10.02 -17.67 24.26
CA GLN A 378 -10.07 -18.87 25.10
C GLN A 378 -9.01 -19.88 24.64
#